data_603932f559777af275cfad7f9e86a905
#
_entry.id   603932f559777af275cfad7f9e86a905
#
_cell.length_a   1.000
_cell.length_b   1.000
_cell.length_c   1.000
_cell.angle_alpha   90.00
_cell.angle_beta   90.00
_cell.angle_gamma   90.00
#
_symmetry.space_group_name_H-M   'P 1'
#
loop_
_entity.id
_entity.type
_entity.pdbx_description
1 polymer ?
#
loop_
_entity_poly.entity_id
_entity_poly.type
_entity_poly.pdbx_seq_one_letter_code
_entity_poly.pdbx_strand_id
1 'polypeptide(L)'
;CHTAIVIHNRLREMAKNGTQITCTVDGVAMSAGSHIMCAADTVKASEGSLIMIHKSLVMLCGSYNADELRKTALANDAYDKSMLSAYKRKTGKEEAELISMMADETFMTGKEAKEQGFVDELIETSDEVKIAASADKTALYVSGRFMPLYGATCPENIPIVNNAPNITATHHMALQPESNEGNAN
;
A
#
# COMPACT_ATOMS: atom_id res chain seq x y z
N CYS A 1 -4.50 -2.07 -7.70
CA CYS A 1 -3.84 -0.83 -8.18
C CYS A 1 -4.80 0.19 -8.80
N HIS A 2 -5.78 -0.20 -9.67
CA HIS A 2 -6.65 0.76 -10.38
C HIS A 2 -7.33 1.79 -9.47
N THR A 3 -8.00 1.34 -8.43
CA THR A 3 -8.72 2.21 -7.49
C THR A 3 -7.80 3.23 -6.83
N ALA A 4 -6.58 2.83 -6.47
CA ALA A 4 -5.60 3.72 -5.84
C ALA A 4 -5.19 4.86 -6.79
N ILE A 5 -4.99 4.56 -8.08
CA ILE A 5 -4.66 5.57 -9.10
C ILE A 5 -5.82 6.56 -9.27
N VAL A 6 -7.06 6.07 -9.32
CA VAL A 6 -8.24 6.93 -9.42
C VAL A 6 -8.35 7.86 -8.22
N ILE A 7 -8.22 7.33 -7.01
CA ILE A 7 -8.28 8.12 -5.77
C ILE A 7 -7.16 9.17 -5.76
N HIS A 8 -5.91 8.74 -6.02
CA HIS A 8 -4.76 9.65 -6.11
C HIS A 8 -5.04 10.80 -7.08
N ASN A 9 -5.46 10.48 -8.32
CA ASN A 9 -5.68 11.50 -9.34
C ASN A 9 -6.83 12.45 -8.96
N ARG A 10 -7.90 11.93 -8.33
CA ARG A 10 -9.00 12.76 -7.87
C ARG A 10 -8.58 13.72 -6.75
N LEU A 11 -7.79 13.25 -5.79
CA LEU A 11 -7.22 14.11 -4.75
C LEU A 11 -6.32 15.20 -5.36
N ARG A 12 -5.51 14.84 -6.34
CA ARG A 12 -4.66 15.82 -7.06
C ARG A 12 -5.46 16.84 -7.87
N GLU A 13 -6.58 16.42 -8.46
CA GLU A 13 -7.51 17.34 -9.12
C GLU A 13 -8.12 18.33 -8.11
N MET A 14 -8.57 17.85 -6.96
CA MET A 14 -9.10 18.71 -5.89
C MET A 14 -8.03 19.71 -5.41
N ALA A 15 -6.80 19.25 -5.22
CA ALA A 15 -5.69 20.14 -4.83
C ALA A 15 -5.42 21.22 -5.89
N LYS A 16 -5.44 20.89 -7.18
CA LYS A 16 -5.29 21.85 -8.28
C LYS A 16 -6.41 22.89 -8.29
N ASN A 17 -7.58 22.53 -7.81
CA ASN A 17 -8.74 23.43 -7.71
C ASN A 17 -8.77 24.24 -6.39
N GLY A 18 -7.66 24.26 -5.64
CA GLY A 18 -7.49 25.08 -4.44
C GLY A 18 -7.85 24.38 -3.13
N THR A 19 -8.22 23.08 -3.15
CA THR A 19 -8.46 22.32 -1.91
C THR A 19 -7.13 21.90 -1.30
N GLN A 20 -6.88 22.26 -0.04
CA GLN A 20 -5.72 21.76 0.70
C GLN A 20 -5.95 20.28 1.11
N ILE A 21 -5.10 19.40 0.66
CA ILE A 21 -5.18 17.97 0.98
C ILE A 21 -4.13 17.61 2.04
N THR A 22 -4.59 17.17 3.20
CA THR A 22 -3.72 16.63 4.26
C THR A 22 -4.00 15.13 4.43
N CYS A 23 -2.96 14.33 4.46
CA CYS A 23 -3.03 12.91 4.78
C CYS A 23 -2.37 12.66 6.13
N THR A 24 -3.04 11.93 7.02
CA THR A 24 -2.46 11.48 8.28
C THR A 24 -2.31 9.95 8.25
N VAL A 25 -1.09 9.48 8.51
CA VAL A 25 -0.79 8.05 8.63
C VAL A 25 -0.77 7.68 10.12
N ASP A 26 -1.90 7.16 10.61
CA ASP A 26 -2.05 6.77 12.01
C ASP A 26 -1.42 5.40 12.34
N GLY A 27 -1.10 4.61 11.33
CA GLY A 27 -0.50 3.29 11.50
C GLY A 27 0.27 2.86 10.27
N VAL A 28 -0.41 2.57 9.16
CA VAL A 28 0.26 1.98 7.98
C VAL A 28 -0.22 2.62 6.69
N ALA A 29 0.73 2.94 5.80
CA ALA A 29 0.50 3.30 4.41
C ALA A 29 1.40 2.47 3.49
N MET A 30 0.90 1.35 2.96
CA MET A 30 1.68 0.42 2.14
C MET A 30 1.09 0.32 0.73
N SER A 31 1.96 0.11 -0.28
CA SER A 31 1.52 -0.20 -1.65
C SER A 31 0.52 0.84 -2.20
N ALA A 32 -0.71 0.44 -2.44
CA ALA A 32 -1.82 1.33 -2.83
C ALA A 32 -2.02 2.49 -1.83
N GLY A 33 -1.84 2.22 -0.52
CA GLY A 33 -1.96 3.22 0.54
C GLY A 33 -0.86 4.28 0.44
N SER A 34 0.39 3.90 0.22
CA SER A 34 1.49 4.85 0.02
C SER A 34 1.33 5.68 -1.25
N HIS A 35 0.77 5.07 -2.31
CA HIS A 35 0.46 5.79 -3.54
C HIS A 35 -0.63 6.87 -3.30
N ILE A 36 -1.72 6.53 -2.58
CA ILE A 36 -2.78 7.48 -2.23
C ILE A 36 -2.24 8.57 -1.31
N MET A 37 -1.47 8.21 -0.28
CA MET A 37 -0.81 9.13 0.64
C MET A 37 -0.03 10.22 -0.11
N CYS A 38 0.70 9.82 -1.14
CA CYS A 38 1.47 10.75 -1.97
C CYS A 38 0.62 11.73 -2.79
N ALA A 39 -0.71 11.60 -2.81
CA ALA A 39 -1.58 12.61 -3.40
C ALA A 39 -1.73 13.86 -2.53
N ALA A 40 -1.44 13.80 -1.25
CA ALA A 40 -1.59 14.91 -0.34
C ALA A 40 -0.54 16.02 -0.56
N ASP A 41 -0.93 17.25 -0.23
CA ASP A 41 -0.02 18.39 -0.17
C ASP A 41 0.83 18.33 1.09
N THR A 42 0.22 17.90 2.21
CA THR A 42 0.91 17.65 3.47
C THR A 42 0.63 16.23 3.95
N VAL A 43 1.69 15.48 4.25
CA VAL A 43 1.63 14.15 4.85
C VAL A 43 2.14 14.22 6.27
N LYS A 44 1.31 13.79 7.22
CA LYS A 44 1.65 13.67 8.64
C LYS A 44 1.70 12.19 9.02
N ALA A 45 2.64 11.80 9.88
CA ALA A 45 2.73 10.43 10.39
C ALA A 45 3.25 10.42 11.81
N SER A 46 2.86 9.43 12.62
CA SER A 46 3.54 9.14 13.87
C SER A 46 4.92 8.52 13.60
N GLU A 47 5.87 8.66 14.53
CA GLU A 47 7.21 8.06 14.38
C GLU A 47 7.16 6.55 14.12
N GLY A 48 6.24 5.85 14.81
CA GLY A 48 6.04 4.40 14.68
C GLY A 48 5.12 3.97 13.54
N SER A 49 4.60 4.88 12.71
CA SER A 49 3.85 4.51 11.51
C SER A 49 4.76 3.76 10.53
N LEU A 50 4.16 2.87 9.75
CA LEU A 50 4.89 2.10 8.74
C LEU A 50 4.45 2.51 7.34
N ILE A 51 5.41 2.91 6.54
CA ILE A 51 5.23 3.25 5.12
C ILE A 51 6.00 2.24 4.28
N MET A 52 5.39 1.72 3.21
CA MET A 52 6.08 0.80 2.31
C MET A 52 5.79 1.13 0.85
N ILE A 53 6.84 1.06 0.05
CA ILE A 53 6.76 1.16 -1.40
C ILE A 53 7.34 -0.10 -2.04
N HIS A 54 6.68 -0.59 -3.08
CA HIS A 54 7.12 -1.73 -3.85
C HIS A 54 6.63 -1.65 -5.30
N LYS A 55 7.17 -2.50 -6.17
CA LYS A 55 6.63 -2.69 -7.52
C LYS A 55 5.26 -3.34 -7.46
N SER A 56 4.43 -3.05 -8.44
CA SER A 56 3.10 -3.63 -8.54
C SER A 56 3.16 -5.16 -8.71
N LEU A 57 2.25 -5.85 -8.04
CA LEU A 57 2.11 -7.29 -8.14
C LEU A 57 0.87 -7.66 -8.96
N VAL A 58 0.97 -8.71 -9.73
CA VAL A 58 -0.14 -9.33 -10.43
C VAL A 58 -0.27 -10.79 -10.01
N MET A 59 -1.48 -11.19 -9.66
CA MET A 59 -1.80 -12.61 -9.41
C MET A 59 -2.39 -13.20 -10.68
N LEU A 60 -1.80 -14.30 -11.15
CA LEU A 60 -2.25 -15.03 -12.33
C LEU A 60 -2.74 -16.42 -11.91
N CYS A 61 -3.90 -16.81 -12.42
CA CYS A 61 -4.46 -18.15 -12.25
C CYS A 61 -4.79 -18.73 -13.63
N GLY A 62 -4.28 -19.92 -13.95
CA GLY A 62 -4.51 -20.59 -15.24
C GLY A 62 -3.24 -20.88 -16.02
N SER A 63 -3.42 -21.28 -17.29
CA SER A 63 -2.32 -21.53 -18.23
C SER A 63 -2.15 -20.35 -19.16
N TYR A 64 -0.92 -19.89 -19.31
CA TYR A 64 -0.58 -18.72 -20.13
C TYR A 64 0.53 -19.07 -21.10
N ASN A 65 0.44 -18.58 -22.32
CA ASN A 65 1.55 -18.63 -23.26
C ASN A 65 2.54 -17.46 -23.04
N ALA A 66 3.70 -17.53 -23.69
CA ALA A 66 4.75 -16.54 -23.50
C ALA A 66 4.32 -15.11 -23.88
N ASP A 67 3.46 -14.95 -24.89
CA ASP A 67 3.04 -13.63 -25.34
C ASP A 67 2.04 -13.00 -24.35
N GLU A 68 1.17 -13.80 -23.75
CA GLU A 68 0.26 -13.36 -22.68
C GLU A 68 1.02 -12.92 -21.43
N LEU A 69 2.04 -13.67 -21.03
CA LEU A 69 2.91 -13.30 -19.91
C LEU A 69 3.66 -11.99 -20.19
N ARG A 70 4.20 -11.80 -21.39
CA ARG A 70 4.86 -10.54 -21.79
C ARG A 70 3.88 -9.35 -21.76
N LYS A 71 2.67 -9.52 -22.30
CA LYS A 71 1.63 -8.46 -22.24
C LYS A 71 1.27 -8.10 -20.80
N THR A 72 1.15 -9.10 -19.93
CA THR A 72 0.87 -8.88 -18.51
C THR A 72 2.01 -8.13 -17.83
N ALA A 73 3.26 -8.51 -18.10
CA ALA A 73 4.43 -7.81 -17.58
C ALA A 73 4.45 -6.34 -18.02
N LEU A 74 4.24 -6.07 -19.32
CA LEU A 74 4.18 -4.69 -19.84
C LEU A 74 3.06 -3.85 -19.19
N ALA A 75 1.89 -4.47 -18.94
CA ALA A 75 0.81 -3.80 -18.22
C ALA A 75 1.21 -3.48 -16.77
N ASN A 76 1.91 -4.40 -16.10
CA ASN A 76 2.41 -4.22 -14.75
C ASN A 76 3.46 -3.10 -14.68
N ASP A 77 4.38 -3.03 -15.64
CA ASP A 77 5.35 -1.94 -15.77
C ASP A 77 4.69 -0.56 -15.92
N ALA A 78 3.50 -0.48 -16.56
CA ALA A 78 2.76 0.76 -16.67
C ALA A 78 2.21 1.24 -15.30
N TYR A 79 1.79 0.29 -14.43
CA TYR A 79 1.44 0.62 -13.04
C TYR A 79 2.63 1.12 -12.24
N ASP A 80 3.80 0.48 -12.37
CA ASP A 80 5.02 0.90 -11.71
C ASP A 80 5.41 2.33 -12.10
N LYS A 81 5.33 2.68 -13.38
CA LYS A 81 5.57 4.05 -13.86
C LYS A 81 4.59 5.06 -13.27
N SER A 82 3.32 4.69 -13.11
CA SER A 82 2.32 5.55 -12.49
C SER A 82 2.64 5.81 -11.01
N MET A 83 2.99 4.76 -10.25
CA MET A 83 3.38 4.89 -8.85
C MET A 83 4.67 5.69 -8.69
N LEU A 84 5.68 5.41 -9.52
CA LEU A 84 6.96 6.12 -9.56
C LEU A 84 6.76 7.63 -9.74
N SER A 85 5.88 8.03 -10.66
CA SER A 85 5.56 9.45 -10.88
C SER A 85 5.00 10.13 -9.63
N ALA A 86 4.14 9.45 -8.87
CA ALA A 86 3.60 9.96 -7.62
C ALA A 86 4.68 10.10 -6.53
N TYR A 87 5.52 9.07 -6.38
CA TYR A 87 6.63 9.07 -5.41
C TYR A 87 7.66 10.15 -5.75
N LYS A 88 8.05 10.29 -7.02
CA LYS A 88 8.97 11.35 -7.49
C LYS A 88 8.44 12.74 -7.18
N ARG A 89 7.16 12.98 -7.49
CA ARG A 89 6.52 14.26 -7.18
C ARG A 89 6.52 14.58 -5.68
N LYS A 90 6.29 13.56 -4.84
CA LYS A 90 6.22 13.75 -3.38
C LYS A 90 7.60 13.95 -2.77
N THR A 91 8.58 13.16 -3.16
CA THR A 91 9.90 13.12 -2.50
C THR A 91 10.96 13.99 -3.16
N GLY A 92 10.78 14.30 -4.46
CA GLY A 92 11.82 14.95 -5.26
C GLY A 92 13.03 14.07 -5.60
N LYS A 93 13.01 12.80 -5.21
CA LYS A 93 14.11 11.85 -5.46
C LYS A 93 14.27 11.54 -6.95
N GLU A 94 15.48 11.09 -7.32
CA GLU A 94 15.76 10.60 -8.66
C GLU A 94 15.04 9.28 -8.96
N GLU A 95 14.63 9.12 -10.22
CA GLU A 95 13.86 7.93 -10.65
C GLU A 95 14.59 6.62 -10.38
N ALA A 96 15.91 6.59 -10.63
CA ALA A 96 16.72 5.39 -10.43
C ALA A 96 16.74 4.96 -8.94
N GLU A 97 16.80 5.91 -8.01
CA GLU A 97 16.72 5.65 -6.58
C GLU A 97 15.36 5.06 -6.20
N LEU A 98 14.27 5.69 -6.65
CA LEU A 98 12.92 5.21 -6.37
C LEU A 98 12.64 3.83 -6.98
N ILE A 99 13.14 3.55 -8.18
CA ILE A 99 13.03 2.23 -8.82
C ILE A 99 13.74 1.17 -7.98
N SER A 100 14.94 1.48 -7.44
CA SER A 100 15.65 0.58 -6.54
C SER A 100 14.85 0.35 -5.26
N MET A 101 14.39 1.42 -4.61
CA MET A 101 13.57 1.33 -3.39
C MET A 101 12.29 0.49 -3.61
N MET A 102 11.62 0.65 -4.77
CA MET A 102 10.46 -0.16 -5.12
C MET A 102 10.81 -1.63 -5.37
N ALA A 103 11.96 -1.90 -5.98
CA ALA A 103 12.43 -3.27 -6.25
C ALA A 103 12.82 -3.99 -4.97
N ASP A 104 13.36 -3.26 -4.00
CA ASP A 104 13.79 -3.77 -2.69
C ASP A 104 12.65 -3.87 -1.67
N GLU A 105 11.40 -3.55 -2.08
CA GLU A 105 10.24 -3.53 -1.18
C GLU A 105 10.53 -2.72 0.09
N THR A 106 10.88 -1.43 -0.08
CA THR A 106 11.38 -0.61 1.01
C THR A 106 10.31 -0.28 2.04
N PHE A 107 10.53 -0.75 3.26
CA PHE A 107 9.77 -0.38 4.45
C PHE A 107 10.46 0.76 5.19
N MET A 108 9.67 1.70 5.68
CA MET A 108 10.14 2.88 6.42
C MET A 108 9.23 3.13 7.62
N THR A 109 9.81 3.39 8.77
CA THR A 109 9.07 4.02 9.89
C THR A 109 8.63 5.43 9.48
N GLY A 110 7.70 6.03 10.21
CA GLY A 110 7.30 7.42 9.95
C GLY A 110 8.47 8.39 9.97
N LYS A 111 9.44 8.16 10.87
CA LYS A 111 10.67 8.95 10.97
C LYS A 111 11.57 8.77 9.74
N GLU A 112 11.84 7.54 9.33
CA GLU A 112 12.64 7.24 8.13
C GLU A 112 11.93 7.78 6.88
N ALA A 113 10.61 7.64 6.78
CA ALA A 113 9.82 8.17 5.68
C ALA A 113 9.89 9.71 5.59
N LYS A 114 9.99 10.40 6.72
CA LYS A 114 10.25 11.84 6.75
C LYS A 114 11.64 12.16 6.24
N GLU A 115 12.67 11.44 6.67
CA GLU A 115 14.05 11.60 6.18
C GLU A 115 14.14 11.35 4.67
N GLN A 116 13.32 10.43 4.15
CA GLN A 116 13.23 10.09 2.74
C GLN A 116 12.29 11.01 1.93
N GLY A 117 11.60 11.96 2.56
CA GLY A 117 10.73 12.93 1.90
C GLY A 117 9.31 12.45 1.60
N PHE A 118 8.90 11.28 2.07
CA PHE A 118 7.52 10.77 1.93
C PHE A 118 6.56 11.41 2.93
N VAL A 119 7.07 11.82 4.11
CA VAL A 119 6.33 12.45 5.20
C VAL A 119 6.87 13.86 5.43
N ASP A 120 5.98 14.83 5.61
CA ASP A 120 6.35 16.23 5.86
C ASP A 120 6.49 16.52 7.35
N GLU A 121 5.56 15.99 8.17
CA GLU A 121 5.48 16.28 9.60
C GLU A 121 5.35 14.99 10.41
N LEU A 122 6.13 14.90 11.51
CA LEU A 122 5.87 13.89 12.53
C LEU A 122 4.87 14.47 13.55
N ILE A 123 3.90 13.64 13.90
CA ILE A 123 2.92 13.94 14.96
C ILE A 123 3.26 13.12 16.19
N GLU A 124 3.23 13.74 17.36
CA GLU A 124 3.27 13.03 18.61
C GLU A 124 1.95 12.26 18.79
N THR A 125 2.05 10.96 18.89
CA THR A 125 0.90 10.11 19.27
C THR A 125 1.00 9.85 20.77
N SER A 126 -0.11 10.02 21.47
CA SER A 126 -0.20 9.70 22.91
C SER A 126 0.00 8.21 23.20
N ASP A 127 -0.14 7.36 22.16
CA ASP A 127 0.06 5.91 22.25
C ASP A 127 1.10 5.46 21.19
N GLU A 128 2.13 4.72 21.63
CA GLU A 128 3.08 4.06 20.72
C GLU A 128 2.34 3.17 19.72
N VAL A 129 2.55 3.39 18.43
CA VAL A 129 2.05 2.47 17.40
C VAL A 129 2.83 1.16 17.53
N LYS A 130 2.17 0.14 18.06
CA LYS A 130 2.78 -1.19 18.21
C LYS A 130 2.65 -1.95 16.90
N ILE A 131 3.79 -2.20 16.26
CA ILE A 131 3.86 -3.02 15.05
C ILE A 131 4.52 -4.34 15.40
N ALA A 132 3.92 -5.45 14.97
CA ALA A 132 4.48 -6.78 15.12
C ALA A 132 4.13 -7.64 13.91
N ALA A 133 4.99 -8.59 13.56
CA ALA A 133 4.73 -9.54 12.49
C ALA A 133 4.01 -10.79 13.01
N SER A 134 3.20 -11.41 12.16
CA SER A 134 2.71 -12.78 12.40
C SER A 134 3.87 -13.79 12.43
N ALA A 135 3.70 -14.91 13.12
CA ALA A 135 4.74 -15.93 13.25
C ALA A 135 5.24 -16.48 11.90
N ASP A 136 4.37 -16.55 10.92
CA ASP A 136 4.65 -16.97 9.54
C ASP A 136 5.12 -15.83 8.63
N LYS A 137 5.22 -14.60 9.16
CA LYS A 137 5.61 -13.38 8.45
C LYS A 137 4.75 -13.04 7.24
N THR A 138 3.51 -13.52 7.19
CA THR A 138 2.57 -13.22 6.10
C THR A 138 1.68 -12.02 6.37
N ALA A 139 1.71 -11.49 7.58
CA ALA A 139 0.92 -10.34 8.01
C ALA A 139 1.63 -9.50 9.07
N LEU A 140 1.16 -8.27 9.22
CA LEU A 140 1.53 -7.36 10.31
C LEU A 140 0.34 -7.14 11.23
N TYR A 141 0.62 -6.92 12.51
CA TYR A 141 -0.31 -6.38 13.49
C TYR A 141 0.08 -4.94 13.81
N VAL A 142 -0.79 -3.99 13.50
CA VAL A 142 -0.56 -2.57 13.73
C VAL A 142 -1.57 -2.09 14.76
N SER A 143 -1.13 -1.77 15.95
CA SER A 143 -2.00 -1.44 17.09
C SER A 143 -3.15 -2.43 17.28
N GLY A 144 -2.86 -3.74 17.15
CA GLY A 144 -3.82 -4.84 17.28
C GLY A 144 -4.66 -5.14 16.03
N ARG A 145 -4.52 -4.40 14.94
CA ARG A 145 -5.21 -4.67 13.67
C ARG A 145 -4.38 -5.58 12.77
N PHE A 146 -5.00 -6.63 12.26
CA PHE A 146 -4.37 -7.56 11.32
C PHE A 146 -4.31 -6.96 9.91
N MET A 147 -3.12 -6.98 9.30
CA MET A 147 -2.86 -6.47 7.96
C MET A 147 -2.06 -7.50 7.15
N PRO A 148 -2.68 -8.22 6.21
CA PRO A 148 -1.97 -9.20 5.39
C PRO A 148 -1.00 -8.51 4.42
N LEU A 149 0.18 -9.11 4.24
CA LEU A 149 1.24 -8.57 3.37
C LEU A 149 1.02 -8.86 1.88
N TYR A 150 0.10 -9.77 1.52
CA TYR A 150 -0.25 -10.11 0.13
C TYR A 150 0.96 -10.42 -0.77
N GLY A 151 1.99 -11.09 -0.22
CA GLY A 151 3.21 -11.44 -0.93
C GLY A 151 4.34 -10.42 -0.83
N ALA A 152 4.17 -9.32 -0.13
CA ALA A 152 5.25 -8.43 0.23
C ALA A 152 6.13 -9.07 1.33
N THR A 153 7.43 -8.80 1.31
CA THR A 153 8.38 -9.32 2.29
C THR A 153 8.20 -8.65 3.65
N CYS A 154 8.13 -9.42 4.72
CA CYS A 154 8.06 -8.87 6.07
C CYS A 154 9.45 -8.32 6.48
N PRO A 155 9.54 -7.09 7.00
CA PRO A 155 10.81 -6.53 7.46
C PRO A 155 11.45 -7.37 8.57
N GLU A 156 12.77 -7.51 8.55
CA GLU A 156 13.50 -8.35 9.50
C GLU A 156 13.48 -7.82 10.95
N ASN A 157 13.35 -6.51 11.12
CA ASN A 157 13.47 -5.83 12.42
C ASN A 157 12.14 -5.65 13.16
N ILE A 158 11.05 -6.25 12.67
CA ILE A 158 9.74 -6.14 13.34
C ILE A 158 9.58 -7.29 14.36
N PRO A 159 9.16 -7.01 15.60
CA PRO A 159 8.89 -8.04 16.60
C PRO A 159 7.87 -9.07 16.11
N ILE A 160 8.09 -10.34 16.41
CA ILE A 160 7.16 -11.43 16.06
C ILE A 160 6.21 -11.66 17.24
N VAL A 161 4.90 -11.72 16.96
CA VAL A 161 3.88 -12.11 17.93
C VAL A 161 3.49 -13.56 17.70
N ASN A 162 3.81 -14.42 18.66
CA ASN A 162 3.49 -15.87 18.59
C ASN A 162 2.02 -16.19 18.89
N ASN A 163 1.27 -15.26 19.48
CA ASN A 163 -0.15 -15.41 19.78
C ASN A 163 -0.95 -14.40 18.94
N ALA A 164 -1.34 -14.79 17.73
CA ALA A 164 -2.39 -14.09 17.03
C ALA A 164 -3.65 -14.06 17.92
N PRO A 165 -4.30 -12.92 18.18
CA PRO A 165 -5.64 -12.95 18.73
C PRO A 165 -6.49 -13.80 17.77
N ASN A 166 -7.27 -14.73 18.32
CA ASN A 166 -8.10 -15.66 17.57
C ASN A 166 -9.18 -14.85 16.85
N ILE A 167 -8.83 -14.25 15.71
CA ILE A 167 -9.79 -13.56 14.85
C ILE A 167 -10.44 -14.67 14.05
N THR A 168 -11.52 -15.21 14.60
CA THR A 168 -12.49 -16.00 13.82
C THR A 168 -12.84 -15.15 12.59
N ALA A 169 -12.39 -15.63 11.43
CA ALA A 169 -12.63 -15.00 10.13
C ALA A 169 -14.14 -15.04 9.84
N THR A 170 -14.86 -14.00 10.28
CA THR A 170 -16.26 -13.77 9.94
C THR A 170 -16.31 -12.62 8.95
N HIS A 171 -15.76 -12.82 7.77
CA HIS A 171 -16.13 -12.15 6.53
C HIS A 171 -15.71 -13.00 5.33
N HIS A 172 -16.32 -14.19 5.22
CA HIS A 172 -16.61 -14.71 3.90
C HIS A 172 -17.63 -13.76 3.27
N MET A 173 -17.15 -12.82 2.46
CA MET A 173 -18.00 -12.29 1.39
C MET A 173 -18.19 -13.42 0.39
N ALA A 174 -19.18 -14.29 0.64
CA ALA A 174 -19.71 -15.17 -0.35
C ALA A 174 -20.30 -14.31 -1.46
N LEU A 175 -19.62 -14.25 -2.59
CA LEU A 175 -20.25 -13.91 -3.87
C LEU A 175 -21.27 -15.01 -4.13
N GLN A 176 -22.53 -14.77 -3.80
CA GLN A 176 -23.60 -15.63 -4.25
C GLN A 176 -23.72 -15.46 -5.77
N PRO A 177 -23.74 -16.55 -6.55
CA PRO A 177 -24.08 -16.46 -7.96
C PRO A 177 -25.54 -16.03 -8.04
N GLU A 178 -25.81 -14.94 -8.75
CA GLU A 178 -27.17 -14.55 -9.11
C GLU A 178 -27.81 -15.72 -9.88
N SER A 179 -28.82 -16.31 -9.30
CA SER A 179 -29.68 -17.28 -9.96
C SER A 179 -30.50 -16.55 -11.02
N ASN A 180 -30.10 -16.76 -12.27
CA ASN A 180 -30.87 -16.30 -13.44
C ASN A 180 -32.05 -17.25 -13.61
N GLU A 181 -33.15 -16.99 -12.90
CA GLU A 181 -34.43 -17.63 -13.19
C GLU A 181 -35.01 -16.99 -14.42
N GLY A 182 -34.89 -17.71 -15.53
CA GLY A 182 -35.55 -17.41 -16.76
C GLY A 182 -37.07 -17.39 -16.60
N ASN A 183 -37.67 -16.28 -16.97
CA ASN A 183 -39.11 -16.18 -17.17
C ASN A 183 -39.42 -16.62 -18.61
N ALA A 184 -39.91 -17.87 -18.74
CA ALA A 184 -40.60 -18.32 -19.91
C ALA A 184 -42.08 -17.90 -19.77
N ASN A 185 -42.54 -17.01 -20.64
CA ASN A 185 -43.85 -16.97 -21.25
C ASN A 185 -43.85 -15.95 -22.40
#